data_0b2c6d2a23c27ceb3de261e7b444b719
#
_entry.id   0b2c6d2a23c27ceb3de261e7b444b719
#
_cell.length_a   1.000
_cell.length_b   1.000
_cell.length_c   1.000
_cell.angle_alpha   90.00
_cell.angle_beta   90.00
_cell.angle_gamma   90.00
#
_symmetry.space_group_name_H-M   'P 1'
#
loop_
_entity.id
_entity.type
_entity.pdbx_description
1 polymer ?
#
loop_
_entity_poly.entity_id
_entity_poly.type
_entity_poly.pdbx_seq_one_letter_code
_entity_poly.pdbx_strand_id
1 'polypeptide(L)'
;MTLIKSISGIRGTIGGNPGEALTPLDVVKFTYAYCEKMKERRPKAEGERYKVVVGKDARLSGDMVEQLVCGTLVACGVDVVKAGFASTPTTEMAVVFENADGGIILTASHNPKQWNALKLLNEKGEFLNAEEGAAILECAEQENFTFADVD
;
A
#
# COMPACT_ATOMS: atom_id res chain seq x y z
N MET A 1 18.82 3.21 -11.32
CA MET A 1 17.77 2.36 -10.76
C MET A 1 17.67 2.59 -9.26
N THR A 2 16.53 3.06 -8.77
CA THR A 2 16.33 3.37 -7.36
C THR A 2 15.26 2.52 -6.67
N LEU A 3 14.46 1.77 -7.44
CA LEU A 3 13.38 0.97 -6.86
C LEU A 3 13.94 -0.12 -5.96
N ILE A 4 13.56 -0.06 -4.68
CA ILE A 4 13.97 -1.02 -3.67
C ILE A 4 12.72 -1.72 -3.14
N LYS A 5 12.70 -3.04 -3.30
CA LYS A 5 11.62 -3.90 -2.85
C LYS A 5 12.09 -4.63 -1.60
N SER A 6 11.42 -4.39 -0.49
CA SER A 6 11.74 -5.03 0.78
C SER A 6 10.51 -5.71 1.38
N ILE A 7 10.74 -6.49 2.40
CA ILE A 7 9.69 -7.24 3.11
C ILE A 7 8.58 -6.32 3.61
N SER A 8 8.95 -5.16 4.15
CA SER A 8 7.99 -4.26 4.80
C SER A 8 7.50 -3.14 3.88
N GLY A 9 8.05 -3.00 2.67
CA GLY A 9 7.60 -1.93 1.77
C GLY A 9 8.42 -1.77 0.51
N ILE A 10 7.94 -0.85 -0.30
CA ILE A 10 8.47 -0.54 -1.63
C ILE A 10 8.87 0.92 -1.62
N ARG A 11 10.10 1.25 -1.95
CA ARG A 11 10.57 2.64 -1.99
C ARG A 11 11.38 2.93 -3.25
N GLY A 12 11.41 4.17 -3.64
CA GLY A 12 12.20 4.61 -4.79
C GLY A 12 12.06 6.10 -5.01
N THR A 13 12.79 6.60 -5.98
CA THR A 13 12.61 7.98 -6.44
C THR A 13 11.34 8.08 -7.27
N ILE A 14 10.64 9.20 -7.13
CA ILE A 14 9.43 9.47 -7.90
C ILE A 14 9.83 9.93 -9.30
N GLY A 15 9.18 9.35 -10.30
CA GLY A 15 9.49 9.60 -11.71
C GLY A 15 10.41 8.53 -12.30
N GLY A 16 10.78 8.67 -13.55
CA GLY A 16 11.63 7.70 -14.24
C GLY A 16 10.85 6.60 -14.96
N ASN A 17 11.47 5.45 -15.11
CA ASN A 17 10.88 4.34 -15.85
C ASN A 17 10.25 3.30 -14.92
N PRO A 18 9.08 2.72 -15.31
CA PRO A 18 8.48 1.64 -14.52
C PRO A 18 9.47 0.49 -14.28
N GLY A 19 9.47 -0.03 -13.06
CA GLY A 19 10.38 -1.11 -12.66
C GLY A 19 11.77 -0.63 -12.22
N GLU A 20 12.14 0.61 -12.51
CA GLU A 20 13.44 1.18 -12.15
C GLU A 20 13.36 2.24 -11.06
N ALA A 21 12.21 2.86 -10.92
CA ALA A 21 11.91 3.87 -9.91
C ALA A 21 10.49 3.64 -9.40
N LEU A 22 10.04 4.43 -8.44
CA LEU A 22 8.67 4.34 -7.94
C LEU A 22 7.76 5.19 -8.82
N THR A 23 7.35 4.65 -9.96
CA THR A 23 6.45 5.33 -10.89
C THR A 23 4.99 5.10 -10.52
N PRO A 24 4.04 5.84 -11.11
CA PRO A 24 2.61 5.57 -10.91
C PRO A 24 2.22 4.11 -11.20
N LEU A 25 2.80 3.49 -12.21
CA LEU A 25 2.49 2.09 -12.53
C LEU A 25 2.98 1.14 -11.45
N ASP A 26 4.15 1.44 -10.86
CA ASP A 26 4.68 0.64 -9.75
C ASP A 26 3.79 0.79 -8.51
N VAL A 27 3.33 2.00 -8.21
CA VAL A 27 2.43 2.25 -7.08
C VAL A 27 1.14 1.43 -7.23
N VAL A 28 0.54 1.45 -8.41
CA VAL A 28 -0.69 0.67 -8.68
C VAL A 28 -0.40 -0.84 -8.56
N LYS A 29 0.68 -1.30 -9.16
CA LYS A 29 1.06 -2.71 -9.16
C LYS A 29 1.24 -3.28 -7.75
N PHE A 30 2.01 -2.61 -6.91
CA PHE A 30 2.26 -3.07 -5.55
C PHE A 30 1.05 -2.92 -4.63
N THR A 31 0.25 -1.89 -4.81
CA THR A 31 -1.01 -1.73 -4.06
C THR A 31 -1.98 -2.84 -4.41
N TYR A 32 -2.11 -3.18 -5.69
CA TYR A 32 -2.94 -4.29 -6.14
C TYR A 32 -2.48 -5.61 -5.51
N ALA A 33 -1.17 -5.90 -5.58
CA ALA A 33 -0.62 -7.12 -5.01
C ALA A 33 -0.86 -7.20 -3.49
N TYR A 34 -0.74 -6.07 -2.79
CA TYR A 34 -1.06 -5.98 -1.38
C TYR A 34 -2.51 -6.36 -1.10
N CYS A 35 -3.46 -5.85 -1.89
CA CYS A 35 -4.88 -6.18 -1.77
C CYS A 35 -5.13 -7.67 -1.95
N GLU A 36 -4.59 -8.26 -3.00
CA GLU A 36 -4.80 -9.67 -3.29
C GLU A 36 -4.30 -10.57 -2.16
N LYS A 37 -3.10 -10.30 -1.67
CA LYS A 37 -2.52 -11.11 -0.59
C LYS A 37 -3.21 -10.87 0.76
N MET A 38 -3.66 -9.66 1.03
CA MET A 38 -4.46 -9.36 2.20
C MET A 38 -5.77 -10.16 2.20
N LYS A 39 -6.46 -10.19 1.06
CA LYS A 39 -7.72 -10.95 0.93
C LYS A 39 -7.50 -12.45 1.10
N GLU A 40 -6.41 -12.99 0.57
CA GLU A 40 -6.07 -14.41 0.75
C GLU A 40 -5.82 -14.76 2.22
N ARG A 41 -5.14 -13.89 2.96
CA ARG A 41 -4.86 -14.10 4.38
C ARG A 41 -6.09 -13.93 5.25
N ARG A 42 -7.03 -13.11 4.85
CA ARG A 42 -8.22 -12.75 5.62
C ARG A 42 -9.49 -12.96 4.81
N PRO A 43 -9.80 -14.21 4.42
CA PRO A 43 -11.02 -14.44 3.64
C PRO A 43 -12.26 -13.99 4.42
N LYS A 44 -13.19 -13.34 3.71
CA LYS A 44 -14.44 -12.84 4.29
C LYS A 44 -15.63 -13.44 3.58
N ALA A 45 -16.77 -13.48 4.28
CA ALA A 45 -18.03 -13.92 3.71
C ALA A 45 -18.51 -12.91 2.66
N GLU A 46 -19.35 -13.38 1.75
CA GLU A 46 -19.98 -12.54 0.74
C GLU A 46 -20.73 -11.37 1.42
N GLY A 47 -20.54 -10.17 0.90
CA GLY A 47 -21.14 -8.95 1.45
C GLY A 47 -20.32 -8.26 2.55
N GLU A 48 -19.34 -8.93 3.12
CA GLU A 48 -18.41 -8.29 4.05
C GLU A 48 -17.35 -7.50 3.28
N ARG A 49 -16.96 -6.36 3.83
CA ARG A 49 -16.03 -5.47 3.14
C ARG A 49 -14.67 -5.44 3.83
N TYR A 50 -13.64 -5.28 3.01
CA TYR A 50 -12.28 -5.02 3.49
C TYR A 50 -12.10 -3.52 3.73
N LYS A 51 -11.24 -3.18 4.67
CA LYS A 51 -10.92 -1.79 5.01
C LYS A 51 -9.42 -1.64 5.19
N VAL A 52 -8.83 -0.61 4.59
CA VAL A 52 -7.41 -0.29 4.71
C VAL A 52 -7.25 1.18 5.10
N VAL A 53 -6.40 1.44 6.08
CA VAL A 53 -6.05 2.80 6.50
C VAL A 53 -4.85 3.27 5.68
N VAL A 54 -4.90 4.51 5.21
CA VAL A 54 -3.79 5.13 4.46
C VAL A 54 -3.36 6.41 5.17
N GLY A 55 -2.10 6.48 5.59
CA GLY A 55 -1.48 7.67 6.16
C GLY A 55 -0.31 8.12 5.29
N LYS A 56 0.06 9.39 5.39
CA LYS A 56 1.18 9.95 4.62
C LYS A 56 1.92 11.01 5.42
N ASP A 57 3.19 11.22 5.06
CA ASP A 57 3.96 12.37 5.53
C ASP A 57 3.77 13.57 4.58
N ALA A 58 4.48 14.65 4.84
CA ALA A 58 4.30 15.92 4.11
C ALA A 58 5.16 16.04 2.84
N ARG A 59 5.56 14.92 2.22
CA ARG A 59 6.37 14.97 0.99
C ARG A 59 5.56 15.52 -0.18
N LEU A 60 6.26 16.20 -1.10
CA LEU A 60 5.62 16.80 -2.28
C LEU A 60 4.88 15.78 -3.14
N SER A 61 5.41 14.56 -3.25
CA SER A 61 4.77 13.46 -3.99
C SER A 61 3.63 12.79 -3.23
N GLY A 62 3.41 13.14 -1.97
CA GLY A 62 2.45 12.46 -1.10
C GLY A 62 1.03 12.43 -1.66
N ASP A 63 0.54 13.56 -2.14
CA ASP A 63 -0.82 13.64 -2.68
C ASP A 63 -1.01 12.76 -3.91
N MET A 64 -0.06 12.79 -4.84
CA MET A 64 -0.13 11.97 -6.05
C MET A 64 -0.10 10.48 -5.70
N VAL A 65 0.84 10.08 -4.84
CA VAL A 65 0.96 8.67 -4.41
C VAL A 65 -0.29 8.23 -3.64
N GLU A 66 -0.81 9.07 -2.75
CA GLU A 66 -2.05 8.77 -2.02
C GLU A 66 -3.23 8.55 -2.97
N GLN A 67 -3.38 9.39 -3.99
CA GLN A 67 -4.46 9.26 -4.96
C GLN A 67 -4.37 7.92 -5.70
N LEU A 68 -3.16 7.53 -6.11
CA LEU A 68 -2.95 6.25 -6.80
C LEU A 68 -3.22 5.05 -5.89
N VAL A 69 -2.76 5.10 -4.65
CA VAL A 69 -2.98 4.04 -3.66
C VAL A 69 -4.47 3.92 -3.35
N CYS A 70 -5.12 5.03 -2.99
CA CYS A 70 -6.55 5.01 -2.63
C CYS A 70 -7.43 4.60 -3.82
N GLY A 71 -7.13 5.10 -5.02
CA GLY A 71 -7.84 4.71 -6.23
C GLY A 71 -7.72 3.22 -6.53
N THR A 72 -6.53 2.67 -6.37
CA THR A 72 -6.29 1.23 -6.58
C THR A 72 -7.02 0.39 -5.54
N LEU A 73 -6.98 0.79 -4.26
CA LEU A 73 -7.71 0.10 -3.19
C LEU A 73 -9.21 0.06 -3.50
N VAL A 74 -9.78 1.18 -3.90
CA VAL A 74 -11.19 1.25 -4.28
C VAL A 74 -11.47 0.35 -5.49
N ALA A 75 -10.60 0.36 -6.49
CA ALA A 75 -10.73 -0.50 -7.66
C ALA A 75 -10.64 -2.00 -7.31
N CYS A 76 -10.00 -2.33 -6.20
CA CYS A 76 -9.94 -3.70 -5.67
C CYS A 76 -11.13 -4.04 -4.77
N GLY A 77 -12.09 -3.15 -4.62
CA GLY A 77 -13.27 -3.38 -3.76
C GLY A 77 -12.98 -3.20 -2.28
N VAL A 78 -12.00 -2.39 -1.92
CA VAL A 78 -11.57 -2.15 -0.54
C VAL A 78 -12.00 -0.75 -0.11
N ASP A 79 -12.59 -0.64 1.08
CA ASP A 79 -12.91 0.66 1.68
C ASP A 79 -11.63 1.31 2.23
N VAL A 80 -11.51 2.61 2.02
CA VAL A 80 -10.32 3.36 2.43
C VAL A 80 -10.64 4.32 3.56
N VAL A 81 -9.83 4.29 4.63
CA VAL A 81 -9.86 5.30 5.68
C VAL A 81 -8.60 6.15 5.52
N LYS A 82 -8.76 7.39 5.15
CA LYS A 82 -7.64 8.32 5.02
C LYS A 82 -7.31 8.93 6.37
N ALA A 83 -6.13 8.61 6.88
CA ALA A 83 -5.62 9.23 8.11
C ALA A 83 -5.01 10.62 7.83
N GLY A 84 -4.78 10.95 6.56
CA GLY A 84 -4.17 12.22 6.17
C GLY A 84 -2.71 12.30 6.57
N PHE A 85 -2.28 13.48 7.02
CA PHE A 85 -0.93 13.67 7.55
C PHE A 85 -0.83 12.96 8.89
N ALA A 86 -0.19 11.83 8.93
CA ALA A 86 -0.09 11.00 10.12
C ALA A 86 1.31 10.39 10.23
N SER A 87 1.80 10.30 11.45
CA SER A 87 3.06 9.60 11.72
C SER A 87 2.88 8.09 11.53
N THR A 88 3.98 7.37 11.44
CA THR A 88 3.95 5.90 11.41
C THR A 88 3.19 5.33 12.61
N PRO A 89 3.51 5.70 13.87
CA PRO A 89 2.74 5.19 15.02
C PRO A 89 1.27 5.53 14.97
N THR A 90 0.90 6.73 14.54
CA THR A 90 -0.51 7.14 14.44
C THR A 90 -1.25 6.28 13.42
N THR A 91 -0.63 6.00 12.28
CA THR A 91 -1.23 5.14 11.25
C THR A 91 -1.37 3.70 11.73
N GLU A 92 -0.34 3.18 12.41
CA GLU A 92 -0.39 1.84 13.02
C GLU A 92 -1.54 1.71 14.02
N MET A 93 -1.70 2.70 14.89
CA MET A 93 -2.80 2.72 15.85
C MET A 93 -4.16 2.86 15.18
N ALA A 94 -4.25 3.63 14.10
CA ALA A 94 -5.49 3.79 13.35
C ALA A 94 -5.97 2.46 12.74
N VAL A 95 -5.07 1.60 12.29
CA VAL A 95 -5.43 0.27 11.78
C VAL A 95 -6.18 -0.52 12.85
N VAL A 96 -5.67 -0.54 14.07
CA VAL A 96 -6.28 -1.25 15.18
C VAL A 96 -7.59 -0.58 15.62
N PHE A 97 -7.58 0.73 15.77
CA PHE A 97 -8.75 1.51 16.19
C PHE A 97 -9.92 1.37 15.22
N GLU A 98 -9.67 1.41 13.93
CA GLU A 98 -10.69 1.29 12.89
C GLU A 98 -11.07 -0.17 12.62
N ASN A 99 -10.45 -1.11 13.28
CA ASN A 99 -10.63 -2.55 13.03
C ASN A 99 -10.41 -2.86 11.55
N ALA A 100 -9.37 -2.26 10.96
CA ALA A 100 -9.06 -2.41 9.55
C ALA A 100 -8.33 -3.73 9.28
N ASP A 101 -8.35 -4.16 8.03
CA ASP A 101 -7.66 -5.37 7.58
C ASP A 101 -6.18 -5.13 7.31
N GLY A 102 -5.79 -3.88 7.20
CA GLY A 102 -4.41 -3.49 7.00
C GLY A 102 -4.23 -1.99 6.92
N GLY A 103 -3.02 -1.57 6.60
CA GLY A 103 -2.68 -0.17 6.43
C GLY A 103 -1.51 0.03 5.50
N ILE A 104 -1.43 1.22 4.92
CA ILE A 104 -0.31 1.64 4.07
C ILE A 104 0.13 3.02 4.54
N ILE A 105 1.43 3.16 4.78
CA ILE A 105 2.01 4.45 5.16
C ILE A 105 2.88 4.95 4.01
N LEU A 106 2.59 6.15 3.55
CA LEU A 106 3.31 6.78 2.43
C LEU A 106 4.39 7.68 3.00
N THR A 107 5.57 7.10 3.23
CA THR A 107 6.71 7.83 3.77
C THR A 107 8.01 7.14 3.43
N ALA A 108 9.01 7.90 3.00
CA ALA A 108 10.37 7.39 2.80
C ALA A 108 11.29 7.74 3.98
N SER A 109 10.73 8.14 5.10
CA SER A 109 11.46 8.43 6.35
C SER A 109 12.65 9.38 6.14
N HIS A 110 13.87 8.85 6.20
CA HIS A 110 15.11 9.64 6.10
C HIS A 110 15.63 9.83 4.67
N ASN A 111 14.97 9.26 3.67
CA ASN A 111 15.39 9.45 2.28
C ASN A 111 15.13 10.89 1.82
N PRO A 112 15.91 11.41 0.84
CA PRO A 112 15.71 12.75 0.30
C PRO A 112 14.28 12.96 -0.24
N LYS A 113 13.91 14.23 -0.43
CA LYS A 113 12.53 14.65 -0.79
C LYS A 113 12.00 14.03 -2.08
N GLN A 114 12.86 13.66 -3.00
CA GLN A 114 12.47 13.01 -4.26
C GLN A 114 12.10 11.54 -4.11
N TRP A 115 12.29 10.98 -2.93
CA TRP A 115 11.91 9.60 -2.60
C TRP A 115 10.53 9.55 -1.98
N ASN A 116 9.84 8.43 -2.19
CA ASN A 116 8.68 8.06 -1.40
C ASN A 116 8.64 6.55 -1.25
N ALA A 117 7.72 6.05 -0.46
CA ALA A 117 7.61 4.62 -0.22
C ALA A 117 6.19 4.24 0.18
N LEU A 118 5.85 2.99 -0.09
CA LEU A 118 4.66 2.32 0.42
C LEU A 118 5.13 1.38 1.54
N LYS A 119 4.86 1.72 2.78
CA LYS A 119 5.12 0.83 3.93
C LYS A 119 3.85 0.08 4.25
N LEU A 120 3.93 -1.24 4.30
CA LEU A 120 2.78 -2.13 4.32
C LEU A 120 2.57 -2.72 5.72
N LEU A 121 1.33 -2.59 6.22
CA LEU A 121 0.96 -3.08 7.56
C LEU A 121 -0.09 -4.20 7.46
N ASN A 122 -0.09 -5.06 8.47
CA ASN A 122 -1.11 -6.08 8.64
C ASN A 122 -2.30 -5.54 9.48
N GLU A 123 -3.25 -6.39 9.81
CA GLU A 123 -4.46 -6.05 10.58
C GLU A 123 -4.18 -5.69 12.04
N LYS A 124 -2.97 -5.99 12.53
CA LYS A 124 -2.54 -5.63 13.89
C LYS A 124 -1.83 -4.28 13.92
N GLY A 125 -1.71 -3.61 12.76
CA GLY A 125 -0.94 -2.38 12.64
C GLY A 125 0.56 -2.61 12.70
N GLU A 126 1.03 -3.81 12.42
CA GLU A 126 2.44 -4.18 12.40
C GLU A 126 2.94 -4.31 10.97
N PHE A 127 4.24 -4.09 10.75
CA PHE A 127 4.84 -4.35 9.44
C PHE A 127 4.70 -5.82 9.06
N LEU A 128 4.57 -6.07 7.77
CA LEU A 128 4.47 -7.44 7.25
C LEU A 128 5.73 -8.23 7.58
N ASN A 129 5.57 -9.53 7.81
CA ASN A 129 6.70 -10.43 7.99
C ASN A 129 7.32 -10.83 6.64
N ALA A 130 8.41 -11.62 6.69
CA ALA A 130 9.14 -12.02 5.49
C ALA A 130 8.28 -12.79 4.49
N GLU A 131 7.46 -13.71 4.98
CA GLU A 131 6.59 -14.55 4.15
C GLU A 131 5.51 -13.71 3.47
N GLU A 132 4.85 -12.84 4.22
CA GLU A 132 3.80 -11.95 3.70
C GLU A 132 4.37 -10.97 2.66
N GLY A 133 5.51 -10.38 2.94
CA GLY A 133 6.18 -9.45 2.02
C GLY A 133 6.62 -10.14 0.74
N ALA A 134 7.21 -11.33 0.85
CA ALA A 134 7.64 -12.11 -0.32
C ALA A 134 6.46 -12.48 -1.22
N ALA A 135 5.33 -12.84 -0.64
CA ALA A 135 4.13 -13.17 -1.40
C ALA A 135 3.62 -11.97 -2.22
N ILE A 136 3.69 -10.77 -1.65
CA ILE A 136 3.28 -9.55 -2.35
C ILE A 136 4.21 -9.26 -3.53
N LEU A 137 5.53 -9.38 -3.33
CA LEU A 137 6.49 -9.15 -4.40
C LEU A 137 6.30 -10.14 -5.54
N GLU A 138 6.07 -11.40 -5.24
CA GLU A 138 5.79 -12.41 -6.25
C GLU A 138 4.50 -12.12 -7.01
N CYS A 139 3.43 -11.76 -6.31
CA CYS A 139 2.16 -11.39 -6.92
C CYS A 139 2.32 -10.20 -7.87
N ALA A 140 3.06 -9.18 -7.46
CA ALA A 140 3.33 -7.99 -8.28
C ALA A 140 4.09 -8.34 -9.56
N GLU A 141 5.03 -9.28 -9.50
CA GLU A 141 5.81 -9.71 -10.67
C GLU A 141 4.95 -10.41 -11.72
N GLN A 142 3.88 -11.06 -11.33
CA GLN A 142 2.98 -11.75 -12.25
C GLN A 142 2.20 -10.78 -13.15
N GLU A 143 1.97 -9.57 -12.69
CA GLU A 143 1.22 -8.53 -13.41
C GLU A 143 -0.14 -9.00 -13.94
N ASN A 144 -0.82 -9.84 -13.17
CA ASN A 144 -2.11 -10.42 -13.54
C ASN A 144 -3.22 -9.72 -12.77
N PHE A 145 -3.76 -8.64 -13.36
CA PHE A 145 -4.70 -7.74 -12.69
C PHE A 145 -6.15 -8.08 -13.01
N THR A 146 -6.97 -8.16 -11.96
CA THR A 146 -8.44 -8.25 -12.07
C THR A 146 -9.05 -7.35 -11.00
N PHE A 147 -9.85 -6.40 -11.43
CA PHE A 147 -10.44 -5.40 -10.53
C PHE A 147 -11.93 -5.70 -10.28
N ALA A 148 -12.47 -5.12 -9.22
CA ALA A 148 -13.85 -5.28 -8.85
C ALA A 148 -14.77 -4.52 -9.82
N ASP A 149 -15.98 -5.02 -9.98
CA ASP A 149 -17.01 -4.31 -10.75
C ASP A 149 -17.52 -3.10 -9.96
N VAL A 150 -18.00 -2.10 -10.67
CA VAL A 150 -18.61 -0.91 -10.07
C VAL A 150 -20.11 -1.15 -9.99
N ASP A 151 -20.56 -1.60 -8.83
CA ASP A 151 -21.98 -1.86 -8.56
C ASP A 151 -22.49 -0.97 -7.43
#